data_8d5f2f56d30e20d748396d5a5b984742
#
_entry.id   8d5f2f56d30e20d748396d5a5b984742
#
_cell.length_a   1.000
_cell.length_b   1.000
_cell.length_c   1.000
_cell.angle_alpha   90.00
_cell.angle_beta   90.00
_cell.angle_gamma   90.00
#
_symmetry.space_group_name_H-M   'P 1'
#
loop_
_entity.id
_entity.type
_entity.pdbx_description
1 polymer ?
#
loop_
_entity_poly.entity_id
_entity_poly.type
_entity_poly.pdbx_seq_one_letter_code
_entity_poly.pdbx_strand_id
1 'polypeptide(L)'
;MAWNRKHLLRLCTLLVMAIGLSACSISYKFNGSSIDYTKVRTISFETFPNRSVGFVWGPMESMFNTALQDIYMQQTPLEQVKRDGDLQLSGEITNYDAYNKGVGADGYSTMAELRMTVRVTFTNKSNPQENFEAQQFSASREYDASQQLSAVQDELVNQMIKDIVDQIFNATVANW
;
A
#
# COMPACT_ATOMS: atom_id res chain seq x y z
N MET A 1 -33.76 -12.23 -55.62
CA MET A 1 -32.36 -12.16 -55.19
C MET A 1 -32.22 -12.88 -53.88
N ALA A 2 -31.83 -14.14 -53.87
CA ALA A 2 -31.65 -14.91 -52.66
C ALA A 2 -30.22 -14.68 -52.13
N TRP A 3 -30.07 -13.80 -51.19
CA TRP A 3 -28.78 -13.61 -50.52
C TRP A 3 -28.47 -14.86 -49.68
N ASN A 4 -27.35 -15.47 -50.02
CA ASN A 4 -26.94 -16.79 -49.58
C ASN A 4 -26.85 -16.80 -48.00
N ARG A 5 -27.69 -17.57 -47.32
CA ARG A 5 -27.73 -17.69 -45.86
C ARG A 5 -26.35 -17.90 -45.24
N LYS A 6 -25.44 -18.51 -45.97
CA LYS A 6 -24.04 -18.70 -45.54
C LYS A 6 -23.23 -17.42 -45.47
N HIS A 7 -23.51 -16.42 -46.30
CA HIS A 7 -22.84 -15.12 -46.23
C HIS A 7 -23.40 -14.27 -45.09
N LEU A 8 -24.69 -14.34 -44.82
CA LEU A 8 -25.33 -13.65 -43.69
C LEU A 8 -24.82 -14.19 -42.34
N LEU A 9 -24.69 -15.51 -42.20
CA LEU A 9 -24.12 -16.15 -41.02
C LEU A 9 -22.64 -15.75 -40.79
N ARG A 10 -21.84 -15.70 -41.85
CA ARG A 10 -20.44 -15.23 -41.75
C ARG A 10 -20.32 -13.78 -41.36
N LEU A 11 -21.22 -12.94 -41.85
CA LEU A 11 -21.25 -11.51 -41.51
C LEU A 11 -21.65 -11.29 -40.04
N CYS A 12 -22.64 -12.03 -39.53
CA CYS A 12 -23.05 -11.99 -38.11
C CYS A 12 -21.95 -12.50 -37.16
N THR A 13 -21.23 -13.57 -37.52
CA THR A 13 -20.12 -14.07 -36.70
C THR A 13 -18.95 -13.08 -36.69
N LEU A 14 -18.61 -12.43 -37.78
CA LEU A 14 -17.59 -11.38 -37.80
C LEU A 14 -17.99 -10.15 -36.99
N LEU A 15 -19.27 -9.76 -37.02
CA LEU A 15 -19.79 -8.62 -36.26
C LEU A 15 -19.74 -8.91 -34.76
N VAL A 16 -20.13 -10.11 -34.30
CA VAL A 16 -20.07 -10.53 -32.90
C VAL A 16 -18.61 -10.61 -32.40
N MET A 17 -17.70 -11.06 -33.26
CA MET A 17 -16.28 -11.13 -32.91
C MET A 17 -15.64 -9.74 -32.84
N ALA A 18 -16.08 -8.77 -33.62
CA ALA A 18 -15.62 -7.37 -33.59
C ALA A 18 -16.11 -6.63 -32.33
N ILE A 19 -17.32 -6.94 -31.83
CA ILE A 19 -17.89 -6.35 -30.62
C ILE A 19 -17.22 -6.92 -29.35
N GLY A 20 -16.76 -8.18 -29.39
CA GLY A 20 -16.07 -8.83 -28.26
C GLY A 20 -14.67 -8.27 -27.97
N LEU A 21 -14.03 -7.60 -28.93
CA LEU A 21 -12.67 -7.06 -28.78
C LEU A 21 -12.61 -5.66 -28.14
N SER A 22 -13.74 -4.98 -27.97
CA SER A 22 -13.80 -3.63 -27.40
C SER A 22 -14.06 -3.57 -25.89
N ALA A 23 -14.16 -4.71 -25.18
CA ALA A 23 -14.62 -4.79 -23.79
C ALA A 23 -13.51 -4.81 -22.73
N CYS A 24 -12.23 -4.63 -23.08
CA CYS A 24 -11.15 -4.57 -22.11
C CYS A 24 -10.32 -3.29 -22.25
N SER A 25 -10.95 -2.14 -22.00
CA SER A 25 -10.23 -0.94 -21.67
C SER A 25 -10.01 -0.91 -20.16
N ILE A 26 -8.97 -1.60 -19.68
CA ILE A 26 -8.44 -1.36 -18.36
C ILE A 26 -7.77 0.02 -18.43
N SER A 27 -8.50 1.04 -18.05
CA SER A 27 -7.94 2.38 -17.88
C SER A 27 -7.09 2.37 -16.60
N TYR A 28 -5.82 2.03 -16.72
CA TYR A 28 -4.82 2.44 -15.74
C TYR A 28 -4.71 3.96 -15.87
N LYS A 29 -5.47 4.69 -15.09
CA LYS A 29 -5.14 6.08 -14.83
C LYS A 29 -3.87 6.10 -13.99
N PHE A 30 -2.72 6.13 -14.63
CA PHE A 30 -1.53 6.71 -14.05
C PHE A 30 -1.84 8.21 -13.90
N ASN A 31 -2.39 8.58 -12.77
CA ASN A 31 -2.37 9.96 -12.34
C ASN A 31 -0.94 10.23 -11.88
N GLY A 32 -0.04 10.42 -12.82
CA GLY A 32 1.29 10.97 -12.55
C GLY A 32 1.16 12.44 -12.23
N SER A 33 0.64 12.79 -11.08
CA SER A 33 0.74 14.13 -10.56
C SER A 33 1.81 14.11 -9.47
N SER A 34 3.01 14.53 -9.80
CA SER A 34 3.96 14.95 -8.79
C SER A 34 3.33 16.14 -8.06
N ILE A 35 3.44 16.13 -6.73
CA ILE A 35 2.97 17.23 -5.88
C ILE A 35 3.49 18.58 -6.41
N ASP A 36 2.59 19.51 -6.61
CA ASP A 36 2.97 20.90 -6.98
C ASP A 36 3.47 21.65 -5.73
N TYR A 37 4.76 21.56 -5.48
CA TYR A 37 5.41 22.21 -4.33
C TYR A 37 5.37 23.75 -4.37
N THR A 38 4.83 24.36 -5.43
CA THR A 38 4.55 25.81 -5.42
C THR A 38 3.29 26.14 -4.63
N LYS A 39 2.36 25.19 -4.53
CA LYS A 39 1.07 25.31 -3.84
C LYS A 39 1.03 24.56 -2.52
N VAL A 40 1.75 23.44 -2.46
CA VAL A 40 1.78 22.52 -1.30
C VAL A 40 3.13 22.71 -0.61
N ARG A 41 3.13 23.26 0.59
CA ARG A 41 4.34 23.58 1.35
C ARG A 41 4.42 22.90 2.70
N THR A 42 3.29 22.49 3.24
CA THR A 42 3.22 21.96 4.60
C THR A 42 2.60 20.58 4.65
N ILE A 43 3.06 19.78 5.61
CA ILE A 43 2.50 18.47 5.90
C ILE A 43 2.25 18.31 7.39
N SER A 44 1.13 17.69 7.74
CA SER A 44 0.83 17.31 9.12
C SER A 44 0.60 15.81 9.23
N PHE A 45 1.11 15.24 10.31
CA PHE A 45 0.95 13.82 10.65
C PHE A 45 0.12 13.71 11.93
N GLU A 46 -0.90 12.87 11.91
CA GLU A 46 -1.48 12.33 13.13
C GLU A 46 -0.66 11.14 13.58
N THR A 47 -0.67 10.86 14.88
CA THR A 47 0.00 9.67 15.40
C THR A 47 -0.72 8.42 14.90
N PHE A 48 0.03 7.47 14.40
CA PHE A 48 -0.46 6.14 13.99
C PHE A 48 -0.41 5.19 15.18
N PRO A 49 -1.50 5.01 15.92
CA PRO A 49 -1.54 4.11 17.06
C PRO A 49 -1.50 2.65 16.62
N ASN A 50 -0.93 1.81 17.45
CA ASN A 50 -1.03 0.37 17.26
C ASN A 50 -2.40 -0.13 17.75
N ARG A 51 -3.24 -0.59 16.84
CA ARG A 51 -4.56 -1.19 17.08
C ARG A 51 -4.59 -2.68 16.73
N SER A 52 -3.43 -3.29 16.47
CA SER A 52 -3.38 -4.71 16.19
C SER A 52 -3.89 -5.53 17.36
N VAL A 53 -4.68 -6.57 17.04
CA VAL A 53 -5.21 -7.53 18.01
C VAL A 53 -4.22 -8.68 18.08
N GLY A 54 -3.49 -8.82 19.18
CA GLY A 54 -2.52 -9.90 19.32
C GLY A 54 -1.25 -9.46 20.01
N PHE A 55 -0.12 -9.82 19.43
CA PHE A 55 1.17 -9.52 20.02
C PHE A 55 1.51 -8.02 19.90
N VAL A 56 1.81 -7.37 21.03
CA VAL A 56 2.21 -5.96 21.08
C VAL A 56 3.72 -5.89 21.32
N TRP A 57 4.45 -5.37 20.32
CA TRP A 57 5.84 -5.02 20.49
C TRP A 57 5.97 -3.52 20.74
N GLY A 58 6.39 -3.15 21.93
CA GLY A 58 6.32 -1.78 22.46
C GLY A 58 6.93 -0.68 21.57
N PRO A 59 8.11 -0.88 20.97
CA PRO A 59 8.76 0.16 20.15
C PRO A 59 8.11 0.44 18.80
N MET A 60 7.27 -0.46 18.28
CA MET A 60 6.78 -0.43 16.89
C MET A 60 6.06 0.88 16.52
N GLU A 61 5.18 1.37 17.41
CA GLU A 61 4.43 2.60 17.15
C GLU A 61 5.35 3.80 16.98
N SER A 62 6.30 3.98 17.90
CA SER A 62 7.24 5.10 17.83
C SER A 62 8.18 5.00 16.63
N MET A 63 8.66 3.79 16.32
CA MET A 63 9.53 3.56 15.17
C MET A 63 8.83 3.85 13.86
N PHE A 64 7.57 3.40 13.71
CA PHE A 64 6.78 3.67 12.52
C PHE A 64 6.53 5.18 12.33
N ASN A 65 6.06 5.86 13.37
CA ASN A 65 5.78 7.29 13.31
C ASN A 65 7.05 8.10 12.99
N THR A 66 8.18 7.75 13.57
CA THR A 66 9.46 8.40 13.29
C THR A 66 9.89 8.17 11.85
N ALA A 67 9.91 6.91 11.39
CA ALA A 67 10.32 6.58 10.03
C ALA A 67 9.43 7.25 8.97
N LEU A 68 8.11 7.31 9.22
CA LEU A 68 7.16 7.98 8.34
C LEU A 68 7.45 9.48 8.23
N GLN A 69 7.71 10.17 9.34
CA GLN A 69 8.05 11.59 9.33
C GLN A 69 9.40 11.83 8.66
N ASP A 70 10.40 11.02 8.97
CA ASP A 70 11.76 11.17 8.47
C ASP A 70 11.83 11.10 6.94
N ILE A 71 11.13 10.17 6.28
CA ILE A 71 11.18 10.05 4.82
C ILE A 71 10.65 11.32 4.13
N TYR A 72 9.56 11.91 4.64
CA TYR A 72 9.02 13.14 4.06
C TYR A 72 9.95 14.33 4.29
N MET A 73 10.54 14.45 5.47
CA MET A 73 11.47 15.54 5.79
C MET A 73 12.79 15.44 5.03
N GLN A 74 13.23 14.22 4.69
CA GLN A 74 14.47 14.00 3.95
C GLN A 74 14.31 14.09 2.43
N GLN A 75 13.15 13.69 1.91
CA GLN A 75 12.95 13.56 0.46
C GLN A 75 12.03 14.62 -0.16
N THR A 76 11.47 15.52 0.64
CA THR A 76 10.61 16.59 0.14
C THR A 76 11.00 17.95 0.74
N PRO A 77 10.65 19.06 0.09
CA PRO A 77 10.82 20.41 0.64
C PRO A 77 9.69 20.83 1.58
N LEU A 78 8.85 19.88 2.04
CA LEU A 78 7.70 20.18 2.88
C LEU A 78 8.12 20.55 4.31
N GLU A 79 7.46 21.53 4.90
CA GLU A 79 7.58 21.84 6.32
C GLU A 79 6.56 21.05 7.13
N GLN A 80 7.03 20.37 8.18
CA GLN A 80 6.13 19.70 9.10
C GLN A 80 5.45 20.71 10.03
N VAL A 81 4.12 20.64 10.06
CA VAL A 81 3.29 21.44 10.97
C VAL A 81 2.47 20.53 11.89
N LYS A 82 2.09 21.04 13.06
CA LYS A 82 1.37 20.23 14.05
C LYS A 82 -0.03 19.82 13.61
N ARG A 83 -0.71 20.66 12.84
CA ARG A 83 -2.10 20.45 12.38
C ARG A 83 -2.33 21.23 11.09
N ASP A 84 -3.33 20.82 10.35
CA ASP A 84 -3.86 21.56 9.18
C ASP A 84 -2.88 21.83 8.06
N GLY A 85 -1.85 20.97 7.89
CA GLY A 85 -0.96 21.03 6.72
C GLY A 85 -1.73 20.98 5.41
N ASP A 86 -1.09 21.39 4.31
CA ASP A 86 -1.62 21.26 2.95
C ASP A 86 -1.81 19.79 2.60
N LEU A 87 -0.87 18.95 3.04
CA LEU A 87 -0.99 17.50 3.07
C LEU A 87 -1.25 17.03 4.50
N GLN A 88 -2.10 16.03 4.63
CA GLN A 88 -2.42 15.44 5.93
C GLN A 88 -2.36 13.92 5.81
N LEU A 89 -1.67 13.30 6.75
CA LEU A 89 -1.58 11.85 6.89
C LEU A 89 -2.09 11.44 8.27
N SER A 90 -3.01 10.50 8.26
CA SER A 90 -3.55 9.86 9.47
C SER A 90 -3.73 8.36 9.23
N GLY A 91 -3.81 7.59 10.31
CA GLY A 91 -4.00 6.16 10.17
C GLY A 91 -3.72 5.39 11.44
N GLU A 92 -3.61 4.08 11.29
CA GLU A 92 -3.38 3.15 12.40
C GLU A 92 -2.68 1.88 11.92
N ILE A 93 -1.91 1.24 12.78
CA ILE A 93 -1.39 -0.11 12.56
C ILE A 93 -2.52 -1.07 12.92
N THR A 94 -3.04 -1.79 11.92
CA THR A 94 -4.23 -2.65 12.07
C THR A 94 -3.91 -4.10 12.31
N ASN A 95 -2.76 -4.58 11.83
CA ASN A 95 -2.32 -5.96 12.01
C ASN A 95 -0.82 -6.04 12.26
N TYR A 96 -0.45 -6.89 13.21
CA TYR A 96 0.91 -7.32 13.46
C TYR A 96 0.85 -8.72 14.04
N ASP A 97 1.17 -9.73 13.23
CA ASP A 97 1.02 -11.13 13.63
C ASP A 97 2.00 -12.05 12.89
N ALA A 98 2.28 -13.19 13.49
CA ALA A 98 3.14 -14.22 12.95
C ALA A 98 2.32 -15.44 12.52
N TYR A 99 2.55 -15.91 11.31
CA TYR A 99 1.85 -17.04 10.69
C TYR A 99 2.84 -18.15 10.33
N ASN A 100 2.48 -19.39 10.62
CA ASN A 100 3.27 -20.52 10.16
C ASN A 100 3.08 -20.74 8.65
N LYS A 101 4.19 -20.86 7.93
CA LYS A 101 4.23 -21.12 6.48
C LYS A 101 4.65 -22.56 6.22
N GLY A 102 3.71 -23.37 5.76
CA GLY A 102 3.99 -24.73 5.32
C GLY A 102 4.35 -25.69 6.46
N VAL A 103 4.13 -26.94 6.20
CA VAL A 103 4.49 -28.04 7.10
C VAL A 103 5.51 -28.89 6.35
N GLY A 104 6.68 -29.10 6.95
CA GLY A 104 7.67 -30.02 6.40
C GLY A 104 7.16 -31.45 6.35
N ALA A 105 7.89 -32.33 5.69
CA ALA A 105 7.55 -33.76 5.60
C ALA A 105 7.50 -34.45 6.96
N ASP A 106 8.11 -33.87 7.98
CA ASP A 106 8.14 -34.28 9.39
C ASP A 106 6.96 -33.72 10.23
N GLY A 107 6.06 -32.95 9.61
CA GLY A 107 4.88 -32.36 10.28
C GLY A 107 5.15 -31.04 11.00
N TYR A 108 6.38 -30.49 10.98
CA TYR A 108 6.71 -29.21 11.60
C TYR A 108 6.82 -28.10 10.56
N SER A 109 6.43 -26.89 10.94
CA SER A 109 6.67 -25.71 10.11
C SER A 109 8.15 -25.33 10.18
N THR A 110 8.78 -25.23 9.00
CA THR A 110 10.19 -24.81 8.90
C THR A 110 10.34 -23.31 8.79
N MET A 111 9.28 -22.61 8.34
CA MET A 111 9.26 -21.16 8.14
C MET A 111 8.02 -20.54 8.78
N ALA A 112 8.20 -19.39 9.37
CA ALA A 112 7.14 -18.50 9.81
C ALA A 112 7.22 -17.19 9.04
N GLU A 113 6.07 -16.51 8.91
CA GLU A 113 5.96 -15.19 8.29
C GLU A 113 5.44 -14.20 9.30
N LEU A 114 6.20 -13.15 9.56
CA LEU A 114 5.73 -11.98 10.30
C LEU A 114 5.14 -10.99 9.32
N ARG A 115 3.93 -10.48 9.59
CA ARG A 115 3.22 -9.53 8.74
C ARG A 115 2.78 -8.31 9.52
N MET A 116 2.95 -7.16 8.91
CA MET A 116 2.46 -5.88 9.41
C MET A 116 1.55 -5.22 8.37
N THR A 117 0.44 -4.64 8.81
CA THR A 117 -0.49 -3.89 7.96
C THR A 117 -0.85 -2.57 8.62
N VAL A 118 -0.80 -1.51 7.85
CA VAL A 118 -1.14 -0.15 8.25
C VAL A 118 -2.27 0.36 7.37
N ARG A 119 -3.26 0.97 7.97
CA ARG A 119 -4.36 1.66 7.28
C ARG A 119 -4.07 3.15 7.29
N VAL A 120 -4.12 3.78 6.14
CA VAL A 120 -3.72 5.18 5.95
C VAL A 120 -4.85 5.94 5.27
N THR A 121 -5.08 7.15 5.72
CA THR A 121 -5.90 8.17 5.08
C THR A 121 -4.98 9.32 4.69
N PHE A 122 -5.06 9.74 3.43
CA PHE A 122 -4.29 10.84 2.87
C PHE A 122 -5.21 11.91 2.33
N THR A 123 -4.91 13.16 2.67
CA THR A 123 -5.64 14.33 2.17
C THR A 123 -4.67 15.34 1.58
N ASN A 124 -4.88 15.69 0.32
CA ASN A 124 -4.25 16.80 -0.36
C ASN A 124 -5.30 17.91 -0.55
N LYS A 125 -5.16 19.02 0.17
CA LYS A 125 -6.11 20.15 0.09
C LYS A 125 -6.06 20.85 -1.27
N SER A 126 -4.90 20.84 -1.94
CA SER A 126 -4.71 21.48 -3.24
C SER A 126 -5.23 20.61 -4.40
N ASN A 127 -5.28 19.31 -4.24
CA ASN A 127 -5.80 18.37 -5.23
C ASN A 127 -6.59 17.22 -4.59
N PRO A 128 -7.88 17.42 -4.31
CA PRO A 128 -8.71 16.39 -3.66
C PRO A 128 -8.87 15.08 -4.44
N GLN A 129 -8.49 15.05 -5.72
CA GLN A 129 -8.55 13.82 -6.53
C GLN A 129 -7.45 12.81 -6.15
N GLU A 130 -6.43 13.24 -5.44
CA GLU A 130 -5.36 12.39 -4.91
C GLU A 130 -5.70 11.80 -3.54
N ASN A 131 -6.77 12.25 -2.91
CA ASN A 131 -7.19 11.77 -1.60
C ASN A 131 -7.57 10.30 -1.65
N PHE A 132 -7.18 9.59 -0.61
CA PHE A 132 -7.68 8.24 -0.35
C PHE A 132 -7.99 8.05 1.12
N GLU A 133 -8.97 7.20 1.39
CA GLU A 133 -9.40 6.88 2.73
C GLU A 133 -9.17 5.40 3.02
N ALA A 134 -8.65 5.11 4.21
CA ALA A 134 -8.50 3.76 4.74
C ALA A 134 -7.75 2.78 3.81
N GLN A 135 -6.82 3.27 2.97
CA GLN A 135 -6.00 2.41 2.13
C GLN A 135 -5.03 1.59 2.97
N GLN A 136 -4.91 0.30 2.65
CA GLN A 136 -4.04 -0.61 3.37
C GLN A 136 -2.69 -0.75 2.67
N PHE A 137 -1.64 -0.66 3.47
CA PHE A 137 -0.26 -0.94 3.09
C PHE A 137 0.27 -2.06 3.98
N SER A 138 0.96 -3.03 3.40
CA SER A 138 1.44 -4.18 4.17
C SER A 138 2.80 -4.63 3.70
N ALA A 139 3.56 -5.17 4.65
CA ALA A 139 4.80 -5.86 4.39
C ALA A 139 4.87 -7.13 5.23
N SER A 140 5.64 -8.10 4.76
CA SER A 140 5.91 -9.33 5.51
C SER A 140 7.37 -9.75 5.35
N ARG A 141 7.85 -10.51 6.34
CA ARG A 141 9.17 -11.12 6.36
C ARG A 141 9.09 -12.55 6.85
N GLU A 142 9.79 -13.43 6.17
CA GLU A 142 9.92 -14.81 6.59
C GLU A 142 11.11 -14.96 7.53
N TYR A 143 10.97 -15.87 8.49
CA TYR A 143 12.04 -16.26 9.40
C TYR A 143 11.94 -17.75 9.72
N ASP A 144 13.04 -18.35 10.17
CA ASP A 144 13.07 -19.76 10.57
C ASP A 144 12.20 -19.98 11.80
N ALA A 145 11.20 -20.88 11.68
CA ALA A 145 10.25 -21.15 12.76
C ALA A 145 10.91 -21.79 14.00
N SER A 146 12.15 -22.29 13.89
CA SER A 146 12.92 -22.77 15.03
C SER A 146 13.50 -21.64 15.88
N GLN A 147 13.55 -20.40 15.34
CA GLN A 147 14.03 -19.23 16.08
C GLN A 147 12.89 -18.61 16.89
N GLN A 148 13.22 -18.09 18.05
CA GLN A 148 12.28 -17.29 18.83
C GLN A 148 12.08 -15.94 18.12
N LEU A 149 10.82 -15.54 17.89
CA LEU A 149 10.50 -14.27 17.27
C LEU A 149 11.21 -13.08 17.91
N SER A 150 11.33 -13.07 19.24
CA SER A 150 12.01 -12.01 20.00
C SER A 150 13.49 -11.83 19.63
N ALA A 151 14.14 -12.84 19.05
CA ALA A 151 15.55 -12.75 18.65
C ALA A 151 15.74 -12.06 17.30
N VAL A 152 14.74 -12.10 16.43
CA VAL A 152 14.80 -11.57 15.04
C VAL A 152 13.84 -10.40 14.80
N GLN A 153 12.95 -10.15 15.74
CA GLN A 153 11.83 -9.23 15.62
C GLN A 153 12.26 -7.80 15.27
N ASP A 154 13.28 -7.28 15.95
CA ASP A 154 13.75 -5.91 15.76
C ASP A 154 14.17 -5.65 14.31
N GLU A 155 14.93 -6.58 13.73
CA GLU A 155 15.40 -6.48 12.34
C GLU A 155 14.22 -6.61 11.37
N LEU A 156 13.35 -7.61 11.57
CA LEU A 156 12.20 -7.85 10.70
C LEU A 156 11.23 -6.67 10.70
N VAL A 157 10.95 -6.09 11.86
CA VAL A 157 10.05 -4.94 11.99
C VAL A 157 10.66 -3.71 11.33
N ASN A 158 11.95 -3.44 11.53
CA ASN A 158 12.62 -2.33 10.86
C ASN A 158 12.49 -2.41 9.34
N GLN A 159 12.73 -3.60 8.77
CA GLN A 159 12.59 -3.81 7.33
C GLN A 159 11.15 -3.64 6.85
N MET A 160 10.16 -4.14 7.58
CA MET A 160 8.74 -3.99 7.23
C MET A 160 8.27 -2.54 7.34
N ILE A 161 8.69 -1.81 8.39
CA ILE A 161 8.39 -0.39 8.53
C ILE A 161 8.93 0.38 7.33
N LYS A 162 10.19 0.14 6.95
CA LYS A 162 10.78 0.79 5.79
C LYS A 162 9.96 0.54 4.53
N ASP A 163 9.62 -0.71 4.23
CA ASP A 163 8.84 -1.04 3.04
C ASP A 163 7.46 -0.39 3.04
N ILE A 164 6.75 -0.37 4.19
CA ILE A 164 5.43 0.24 4.28
C ILE A 164 5.53 1.76 4.13
N VAL A 165 6.51 2.38 4.76
CA VAL A 165 6.75 3.83 4.68
C VAL A 165 7.10 4.23 3.24
N ASP A 166 7.94 3.46 2.55
CA ASP A 166 8.25 3.66 1.12
C ASP A 166 6.99 3.53 0.24
N GLN A 167 6.13 2.56 0.51
CA GLN A 167 4.85 2.40 -0.21
C GLN A 167 3.93 3.60 0.00
N ILE A 168 3.79 4.08 1.25
CA ILE A 168 2.95 5.26 1.58
C ILE A 168 3.52 6.51 0.89
N PHE A 169 4.82 6.73 0.98
CA PHE A 169 5.50 7.84 0.34
C PHE A 169 5.30 7.85 -1.16
N ASN A 170 5.46 6.69 -1.81
CA ASN A 170 5.24 6.55 -3.25
C ASN A 170 3.77 6.77 -3.63
N ALA A 171 2.82 6.34 -2.81
CA ALA A 171 1.39 6.52 -3.08
C ALA A 171 0.92 7.97 -2.90
N THR A 172 1.67 8.80 -2.19
CA THR A 172 1.25 10.16 -1.81
C THR A 172 2.02 11.27 -2.54
N VAL A 173 3.36 11.23 -2.54
CA VAL A 173 4.17 12.36 -3.04
C VAL A 173 5.17 12.00 -4.15
N ALA A 174 5.54 10.73 -4.29
CA ALA A 174 6.51 10.27 -5.27
C ALA A 174 5.86 9.57 -6.49
N ASN A 175 4.63 9.89 -6.81
CA ASN A 175 3.88 9.28 -7.90
C ASN A 175 4.47 9.75 -9.25
N TRP A 176 5.36 8.92 -9.82
CA TRP A 176 6.01 9.10 -11.14
C TRP A 176 5.13 8.57 -12.27
#